data_967d521b41505ae11d55cb65da4ed3f2
#
_entry.id   967d521b41505ae11d55cb65da4ed3f2
#
_cell.length_a   1.000
_cell.length_b   1.000
_cell.length_c   1.000
_cell.angle_alpha   90.00
_cell.angle_beta   90.00
_cell.angle_gamma   90.00
#
_symmetry.space_group_name_H-M   'P 1'
#
loop_
_entity.id
_entity.type
_entity.pdbx_description
1 polymer ?
#
loop_
_entity_poly.entity_id
_entity_poly.type
_entity_poly.pdbx_seq_one_letter_code
_entity_poly.pdbx_strand_id
1 'polypeptide(L)'
;GTTVDDIIELSGTSKGSFYYYFNTKDELLNTLSIILDDNYEVLKTKMDPDMNCYEKLLYLNYEAHSMMEEKISIDLLASLYSTQLVAQGHRSLLDQNRTYYKLISSVIDEGQKRGEISDEVPVNELVRYYSMCERALVSDWCLNKGAYSLGEYSKQCMPIMLEHFKK
;
A
#
# COMPACT_ATOMS: atom_id res chain seq x y z
N GLY A 1 -2.61 -9.12 -24.16
CA GLY A 1 -3.04 -8.31 -23.01
C GLY A 1 -1.90 -7.52 -22.43
N THR A 2 -2.23 -6.45 -21.72
CA THR A 2 -1.25 -5.59 -21.05
C THR A 2 -0.67 -6.32 -19.83
N THR A 3 0.64 -6.44 -19.75
CA THR A 3 1.31 -7.08 -18.62
C THR A 3 1.57 -6.08 -17.49
N VAL A 4 1.90 -6.61 -16.30
CA VAL A 4 2.33 -5.77 -15.16
C VAL A 4 3.58 -4.98 -15.53
N ASP A 5 4.53 -5.61 -16.23
CA ASP A 5 5.77 -4.96 -16.67
C ASP A 5 5.51 -3.82 -17.65
N ASP A 6 4.56 -4.01 -18.56
CA ASP A 6 4.14 -2.96 -19.50
C ASP A 6 3.61 -1.72 -18.75
N ILE A 7 2.86 -1.94 -17.69
CA ILE A 7 2.29 -0.86 -16.90
C ILE A 7 3.37 -0.15 -16.09
N ILE A 8 4.29 -0.90 -15.50
CA ILE A 8 5.42 -0.34 -14.77
C ILE A 8 6.29 0.51 -15.71
N GLU A 9 6.56 0.01 -16.90
CA GLU A 9 7.31 0.75 -17.92
C GLU A 9 6.57 2.02 -18.34
N LEU A 10 5.25 1.91 -18.59
CA LEU A 10 4.42 3.04 -18.94
C LEU A 10 4.30 4.07 -17.83
N SER A 11 4.48 3.68 -16.57
CA SER A 11 4.41 4.60 -15.44
C SER A 11 5.46 5.73 -15.51
N GLY A 12 6.54 5.51 -16.26
CA GLY A 12 7.55 6.53 -16.54
C GLY A 12 7.26 7.38 -17.76
N THR A 13 6.14 7.16 -18.46
CA THR A 13 5.78 7.88 -19.70
C THR A 13 4.82 9.04 -19.42
N SER A 14 4.51 9.81 -20.48
CA SER A 14 3.55 10.92 -20.38
C SER A 14 2.14 10.41 -20.09
N LYS A 15 1.34 11.26 -19.46
CA LYS A 15 -0.07 10.97 -19.14
C LYS A 15 -0.88 10.55 -20.37
N GLY A 16 -0.61 11.17 -21.52
CA GLY A 16 -1.27 10.82 -22.78
C GLY A 16 -0.96 9.40 -23.25
N SER A 17 0.27 8.92 -23.05
CA SER A 17 0.66 7.56 -23.40
C SER A 17 -0.05 6.52 -22.56
N PHE A 18 -0.31 6.82 -21.30
CA PHE A 18 -1.11 5.95 -20.43
C PHE A 18 -2.50 5.71 -20.97
N TYR A 19 -3.23 6.78 -21.30
CA TYR A 19 -4.61 6.70 -21.79
C TYR A 19 -4.72 6.02 -23.15
N TYR A 20 -3.64 5.94 -23.90
CA TYR A 20 -3.62 5.22 -25.17
C TYR A 20 -3.81 3.72 -24.98
N TYR A 21 -3.24 3.13 -23.91
CA TYR A 21 -3.30 1.70 -23.63
C TYR A 21 -4.51 1.27 -22.83
N PHE A 22 -5.22 2.21 -22.21
CA PHE A 22 -6.37 1.93 -21.35
C PHE A 22 -7.59 2.68 -21.86
N ASN A 23 -8.68 1.95 -22.08
CA ASN A 23 -9.92 2.51 -22.60
C ASN A 23 -10.56 3.49 -21.61
N THR A 24 -10.36 3.27 -20.30
CA THR A 24 -10.90 4.13 -19.25
C THR A 24 -9.89 4.32 -18.13
N LYS A 25 -10.07 5.43 -17.40
CA LYS A 25 -9.29 5.70 -16.19
C LYS A 25 -9.53 4.62 -15.13
N ASP A 26 -10.75 4.12 -15.03
CA ASP A 26 -11.11 3.07 -14.06
C ASP A 26 -10.37 1.76 -14.35
N GLU A 27 -10.25 1.39 -15.61
CA GLU A 27 -9.48 0.22 -16.02
C GLU A 27 -8.02 0.34 -15.61
N LEU A 28 -7.41 1.50 -15.84
CA LEU A 28 -6.04 1.79 -15.42
C LEU A 28 -5.87 1.65 -13.91
N LEU A 29 -6.78 2.23 -13.13
CA LEU A 29 -6.73 2.20 -11.68
C LEU A 29 -6.95 0.80 -11.11
N ASN A 30 -7.85 0.01 -11.73
CA ASN A 30 -8.03 -1.39 -11.36
C ASN A 30 -6.75 -2.20 -11.59
N THR A 31 -6.08 -1.97 -12.72
CA THR A 31 -4.83 -2.65 -13.03
C THR A 31 -3.74 -2.27 -12.02
N LEU A 32 -3.67 -1.00 -11.63
CA LEU A 32 -2.72 -0.55 -10.61
C LEU A 32 -2.96 -1.25 -9.28
N SER A 33 -4.21 -1.41 -8.87
CA SER A 33 -4.57 -2.15 -7.64
C SER A 33 -4.11 -3.61 -7.71
N ILE A 34 -4.21 -4.25 -8.86
CA ILE A 34 -3.72 -5.61 -9.09
C ILE A 34 -2.20 -5.67 -8.92
N ILE A 35 -1.47 -4.71 -9.47
CA ILE A 35 -0.01 -4.63 -9.32
C ILE A 35 0.38 -4.53 -7.84
N LEU A 36 -0.30 -3.67 -7.09
CA LEU A 36 -0.04 -3.51 -5.66
C LEU A 36 -0.32 -4.81 -4.90
N ASP A 37 -1.43 -5.48 -5.20
CA ASP A 37 -1.77 -6.74 -4.55
C ASP A 37 -0.81 -7.87 -4.92
N ASP A 38 -0.36 -7.95 -6.17
CA ASP A 38 0.64 -8.91 -6.60
C ASP A 38 1.96 -8.72 -5.84
N ASN A 39 2.35 -7.47 -5.60
CA ASN A 39 3.53 -7.17 -4.80
C ASN A 39 3.38 -7.69 -3.36
N TYR A 40 2.20 -7.56 -2.74
CA TYR A 40 1.96 -8.10 -1.40
C TYR A 40 2.02 -9.63 -1.38
N GLU A 41 1.58 -10.31 -2.43
CA GLU A 41 1.74 -11.76 -2.55
C GLU A 41 3.23 -12.16 -2.57
N VAL A 42 4.05 -11.40 -3.29
CA VAL A 42 5.50 -11.63 -3.30
C VAL A 42 6.11 -11.37 -1.94
N LEU A 43 5.78 -10.25 -1.30
CA LEU A 43 6.30 -9.89 0.02
C LEU A 43 5.94 -10.94 1.08
N LYS A 44 4.74 -11.48 1.02
CA LYS A 44 4.28 -12.56 1.89
C LYS A 44 5.22 -13.78 1.84
N THR A 45 5.70 -14.12 0.65
CA THR A 45 6.61 -15.27 0.49
C THR A 45 8.03 -14.98 0.94
N LYS A 46 8.47 -13.73 0.87
CA LYS A 46 9.83 -13.29 1.24
C LYS A 46 9.99 -12.95 2.71
N MET A 47 8.89 -12.75 3.41
CA MET A 47 8.88 -12.34 4.80
C MET A 47 9.39 -13.48 5.69
N ASP A 48 10.33 -13.18 6.60
CA ASP A 48 10.85 -14.14 7.56
C ASP A 48 9.69 -14.57 8.50
N PRO A 49 9.34 -15.88 8.54
CA PRO A 49 8.25 -16.35 9.39
C PRO A 49 8.53 -16.17 10.88
N ASP A 50 9.80 -16.11 11.29
CA ASP A 50 10.20 -15.96 12.69
C ASP A 50 10.24 -14.49 13.15
N MET A 51 10.05 -13.57 12.21
CA MET A 51 9.98 -12.14 12.51
C MET A 51 8.78 -11.86 13.45
N ASN A 52 8.98 -10.97 14.42
CA ASN A 52 7.90 -10.44 15.26
C ASN A 52 6.81 -9.79 14.38
N CYS A 53 5.54 -9.97 14.71
CA CYS A 53 4.44 -9.48 13.90
C CYS A 53 4.43 -7.95 13.78
N TYR A 54 4.83 -7.21 14.82
CA TYR A 54 5.00 -5.76 14.72
C TYR A 54 6.09 -5.42 13.68
N GLU A 55 7.20 -6.13 13.70
CA GLU A 55 8.27 -5.94 12.70
C GLU A 55 7.81 -6.33 11.30
N LYS A 56 6.93 -7.32 11.16
CA LYS A 56 6.32 -7.67 9.87
C LYS A 56 5.54 -6.51 9.27
N LEU A 57 4.80 -5.78 10.11
CA LEU A 57 4.06 -4.59 9.66
C LEU A 57 5.02 -3.51 9.13
N LEU A 58 6.12 -3.26 9.82
CA LEU A 58 7.13 -2.29 9.39
C LEU A 58 7.83 -2.74 8.10
N TYR A 59 8.15 -4.01 8.00
CA TYR A 59 8.75 -4.61 6.80
C TYR A 59 7.84 -4.45 5.58
N LEU A 60 6.58 -4.84 5.71
CA LEU A 60 5.60 -4.74 4.62
C LEU A 60 5.43 -3.29 4.15
N ASN A 61 5.37 -2.35 5.08
CA ASN A 61 5.28 -0.93 4.76
C ASN A 61 6.50 -0.45 3.97
N TYR A 62 7.70 -0.70 4.48
CA TYR A 62 8.94 -0.27 3.84
C TYR A 62 9.08 -0.83 2.42
N GLU A 63 8.88 -2.15 2.28
CA GLU A 63 9.03 -2.82 0.99
C GLU A 63 7.97 -2.36 -0.03
N ALA A 64 6.72 -2.21 0.39
CA ALA A 64 5.64 -1.76 -0.49
C ALA A 64 5.86 -0.31 -0.93
N HIS A 65 6.22 0.58 -0.02
CA HIS A 65 6.45 1.98 -0.33
C HIS A 65 7.71 2.18 -1.16
N SER A 66 8.76 1.39 -0.94
CA SER A 66 9.97 1.39 -1.78
C SER A 66 9.65 0.95 -3.21
N MET A 67 8.79 -0.07 -3.36
CA MET A 67 8.33 -0.53 -4.66
C MET A 67 7.54 0.58 -5.37
N MET A 68 6.64 1.25 -4.65
CA MET A 68 5.82 2.31 -5.22
C MET A 68 6.69 3.45 -5.78
N GLU A 69 7.67 3.95 -5.01
CA GLU A 69 8.52 5.03 -5.48
C GLU A 69 9.43 4.62 -6.63
N GLU A 70 9.86 3.36 -6.64
CA GLU A 70 10.76 2.84 -7.67
C GLU A 70 10.06 2.51 -8.98
N LYS A 71 8.83 1.96 -8.91
CA LYS A 71 8.14 1.34 -10.03
C LYS A 71 6.91 2.09 -10.55
N ILE A 72 6.34 3.00 -9.76
CA ILE A 72 5.07 3.65 -10.12
C ILE A 72 5.26 5.16 -10.14
N SER A 73 4.77 5.83 -11.21
CA SER A 73 4.86 7.28 -11.29
C SER A 73 3.98 7.96 -10.24
N ILE A 74 4.44 9.11 -9.76
CA ILE A 74 3.69 9.96 -8.82
C ILE A 74 2.33 10.35 -9.39
N ASP A 75 2.28 10.71 -10.66
CA ASP A 75 1.04 11.12 -11.32
C ASP A 75 0.01 10.00 -11.29
N LEU A 76 0.45 8.76 -11.46
CA LEU A 76 -0.42 7.59 -11.43
C LEU A 76 -0.95 7.33 -10.01
N LEU A 77 -0.09 7.40 -9.00
CA LEU A 77 -0.50 7.26 -7.60
C LEU A 77 -1.44 8.37 -7.18
N ALA A 78 -1.12 9.61 -7.54
CA ALA A 78 -1.99 10.76 -7.26
C ALA A 78 -3.35 10.61 -7.92
N SER A 79 -3.40 10.10 -9.15
CA SER A 79 -4.65 9.82 -9.87
C SER A 79 -5.46 8.73 -9.18
N LEU A 80 -4.82 7.66 -8.73
CA LEU A 80 -5.50 6.61 -7.97
C LEU A 80 -6.15 7.20 -6.71
N TYR A 81 -5.38 7.91 -5.90
CA TYR A 81 -5.86 8.44 -4.62
C TYR A 81 -6.96 9.49 -4.81
N SER A 82 -6.78 10.44 -5.73
CA SER A 82 -7.77 11.48 -5.97
C SER A 82 -9.09 10.92 -6.52
N THR A 83 -9.02 9.94 -7.40
CA THR A 83 -10.21 9.30 -7.96
C THR A 83 -10.97 8.54 -6.89
N GLN A 84 -10.27 7.87 -5.97
CA GLN A 84 -10.92 7.17 -4.86
C GLN A 84 -11.68 8.12 -3.92
N LEU A 85 -11.19 9.34 -3.76
CA LEU A 85 -11.87 10.33 -2.91
C LEU A 85 -13.21 10.78 -3.50
N VAL A 86 -13.34 10.83 -4.82
CA VAL A 86 -14.54 11.33 -5.50
C VAL A 86 -15.42 10.22 -6.09
N ALA A 87 -15.02 8.98 -5.99
CA ALA A 87 -15.76 7.85 -6.55
C ALA A 87 -17.15 7.72 -5.94
N GLN A 88 -18.15 7.45 -6.80
CA GLN A 88 -19.54 7.28 -6.36
C GLN A 88 -19.87 5.85 -5.96
N GLY A 89 -19.05 4.89 -6.34
CA GLY A 89 -19.27 3.47 -6.09
C GLY A 89 -18.14 2.82 -5.32
N HIS A 90 -17.75 1.65 -5.78
CA HIS A 90 -16.70 0.85 -5.18
C HIS A 90 -15.38 1.59 -5.06
N ARG A 91 -14.73 1.48 -3.90
CA ARG A 91 -13.41 2.05 -3.64
C ARG A 91 -12.40 0.93 -3.37
N SER A 92 -11.51 0.69 -4.35
CA SER A 92 -10.50 -0.37 -4.23
C SER A 92 -9.56 -0.15 -3.04
N LEU A 93 -9.25 1.08 -2.68
CA LEU A 93 -8.39 1.39 -1.52
C LEU A 93 -9.01 0.95 -0.18
N LEU A 94 -10.32 0.73 -0.13
CA LEU A 94 -11.03 0.29 1.07
C LEU A 94 -11.59 -1.13 0.97
N ASP A 95 -11.36 -1.83 -0.14
CA ASP A 95 -11.90 -3.17 -0.37
C ASP A 95 -11.20 -4.21 0.51
N GLN A 96 -11.93 -4.71 1.52
CA GLN A 96 -11.44 -5.67 2.49
C GLN A 96 -11.15 -7.05 1.88
N ASN A 97 -11.58 -7.31 0.66
CA ASN A 97 -11.31 -8.57 -0.04
C ASN A 97 -9.95 -8.58 -0.76
N ARG A 98 -9.28 -7.45 -0.82
CA ARG A 98 -7.96 -7.37 -1.43
C ARG A 98 -6.90 -8.08 -0.58
N THR A 99 -5.89 -8.64 -1.26
CA THR A 99 -4.74 -9.29 -0.65
C THR A 99 -4.11 -8.44 0.45
N TYR A 100 -3.96 -7.14 0.21
CA TYR A 100 -3.44 -6.19 1.17
C TYR A 100 -4.13 -6.31 2.54
N TYR A 101 -5.46 -6.14 2.56
CA TYR A 101 -6.21 -6.16 3.82
C TYR A 101 -6.18 -7.52 4.49
N LYS A 102 -6.27 -8.60 3.70
CA LYS A 102 -6.19 -9.96 4.24
C LYS A 102 -4.84 -10.23 4.90
N LEU A 103 -3.75 -9.79 4.26
CA LEU A 103 -2.40 -9.96 4.80
C LEU A 103 -2.21 -9.17 6.10
N ILE A 104 -2.54 -7.88 6.09
CA ILE A 104 -2.39 -7.03 7.27
C ILE A 104 -3.26 -7.55 8.43
N SER A 105 -4.49 -7.95 8.14
CA SER A 105 -5.38 -8.55 9.16
C SER A 105 -4.77 -9.80 9.77
N SER A 106 -4.20 -10.69 8.97
CA SER A 106 -3.61 -11.94 9.46
C SER A 106 -2.38 -11.67 10.33
N VAL A 107 -1.54 -10.71 9.95
CA VAL A 107 -0.35 -10.33 10.74
C VAL A 107 -0.77 -9.73 12.08
N ILE A 108 -1.73 -8.84 12.09
CA ILE A 108 -2.20 -8.22 13.34
C ILE A 108 -2.88 -9.24 14.24
N ASP A 109 -3.75 -10.10 13.69
CA ASP A 109 -4.42 -11.15 14.46
C ASP A 109 -3.39 -12.12 15.10
N GLU A 110 -2.43 -12.58 14.32
CA GLU A 110 -1.36 -13.42 14.84
C GLU A 110 -0.53 -12.70 15.91
N GLY A 111 -0.23 -11.43 15.69
CA GLY A 111 0.52 -10.61 16.65
C GLY A 111 -0.20 -10.44 17.98
N GLN A 112 -1.52 -10.26 17.94
CA GLN A 112 -2.33 -10.21 19.17
C GLN A 112 -2.33 -11.56 19.89
N LYS A 113 -2.48 -12.66 19.17
CA LYS A 113 -2.46 -14.02 19.74
C LYS A 113 -1.11 -14.37 20.35
N ARG A 114 -0.01 -13.89 19.78
CA ARG A 114 1.33 -14.10 20.29
C ARG A 114 1.74 -13.12 21.39
N GLY A 115 0.92 -12.11 21.66
CA GLY A 115 1.27 -11.06 22.62
C GLY A 115 2.32 -10.07 22.11
N GLU A 116 2.49 -9.96 20.82
CA GLU A 116 3.45 -9.07 20.15
C GLU A 116 2.82 -7.74 19.75
N ILE A 117 1.51 -7.73 19.54
CA ILE A 117 0.71 -6.54 19.20
C ILE A 117 -0.37 -6.38 20.29
N SER A 118 -0.64 -5.13 20.66
CA SER A 118 -1.65 -4.83 21.67
C SER A 118 -3.03 -5.37 21.27
N ASP A 119 -3.73 -5.96 22.19
CA ASP A 119 -5.10 -6.48 22.04
C ASP A 119 -6.15 -5.60 22.70
N GLU A 120 -5.76 -4.41 23.14
CA GLU A 120 -6.70 -3.41 23.70
C GLU A 120 -7.71 -2.92 22.65
N VAL A 121 -7.33 -2.97 21.37
CA VAL A 121 -8.15 -2.55 20.25
C VAL A 121 -8.32 -3.76 19.32
N PRO A 122 -9.55 -4.01 18.80
CA PRO A 122 -9.78 -5.16 17.92
C PRO A 122 -9.02 -5.07 16.61
N VAL A 123 -8.76 -6.23 16.00
CA VAL A 123 -7.97 -6.37 14.77
C VAL A 123 -8.44 -5.42 13.68
N ASN A 124 -9.74 -5.37 13.41
CA ASN A 124 -10.29 -4.54 12.32
C ASN A 124 -10.00 -3.05 12.51
N GLU A 125 -9.98 -2.55 13.75
CA GLU A 125 -9.64 -1.15 14.02
C GLU A 125 -8.15 -0.88 13.83
N LEU A 126 -7.29 -1.80 14.23
CA LEU A 126 -5.85 -1.67 14.00
C LEU A 126 -5.52 -1.73 12.50
N VAL A 127 -6.19 -2.59 11.75
CA VAL A 127 -6.05 -2.66 10.29
C VAL A 127 -6.42 -1.32 9.65
N ARG A 128 -7.55 -0.76 10.08
CA ARG A 128 -8.01 0.55 9.60
C ARG A 128 -6.98 1.63 9.89
N TYR A 129 -6.49 1.67 11.12
CA TYR A 129 -5.49 2.66 11.54
C TYR A 129 -4.20 2.52 10.73
N TYR A 130 -3.69 1.32 10.60
CA TYR A 130 -2.50 1.03 9.80
C TYR A 130 -2.67 1.53 8.36
N SER A 131 -3.78 1.18 7.73
CA SER A 131 -4.01 1.58 6.34
C SER A 131 -4.18 3.10 6.18
N MET A 132 -4.77 3.78 7.17
CA MET A 132 -4.83 5.24 7.17
C MET A 132 -3.44 5.87 7.24
N CYS A 133 -2.55 5.33 8.08
CA CYS A 133 -1.18 5.81 8.18
C CYS A 133 -0.44 5.66 6.86
N GLU A 134 -0.59 4.51 6.20
CA GLU A 134 0.04 4.29 4.90
C GLU A 134 -0.50 5.23 3.83
N ARG A 135 -1.81 5.41 3.77
CA ARG A 135 -2.41 6.35 2.82
C ARG A 135 -1.95 7.79 3.08
N ALA A 136 -1.82 8.17 4.33
CA ALA A 136 -1.31 9.50 4.69
C ALA A 136 0.11 9.72 4.17
N LEU A 137 0.99 8.73 4.32
CA LEU A 137 2.37 8.80 3.84
C LEU A 137 2.44 8.92 2.31
N VAL A 138 1.67 8.11 1.60
CA VAL A 138 1.64 8.18 0.13
C VAL A 138 1.06 9.51 -0.34
N SER A 139 -0.01 9.99 0.28
CA SER A 139 -0.63 11.28 -0.05
C SER A 139 0.34 12.43 0.16
N ASP A 140 1.04 12.45 1.29
CA ASP A 140 2.04 13.49 1.58
C ASP A 140 3.18 13.47 0.55
N TRP A 141 3.66 12.28 0.20
CA TRP A 141 4.69 12.13 -0.82
C TRP A 141 4.23 12.70 -2.18
N CYS A 142 2.99 12.40 -2.57
CA CYS A 142 2.41 12.95 -3.79
C CYS A 142 2.27 14.48 -3.72
N LEU A 143 1.82 15.01 -2.59
CA LEU A 143 1.72 16.46 -2.37
C LEU A 143 3.08 17.16 -2.50
N ASN A 144 4.14 16.49 -2.08
CA ASN A 144 5.51 17.00 -2.17
C ASN A 144 6.20 16.60 -3.48
N LYS A 145 5.46 16.09 -4.46
CA LYS A 145 5.94 15.72 -5.80
C LYS A 145 7.14 14.77 -5.76
N GLY A 146 7.17 13.88 -4.77
CA GLY A 146 8.23 12.89 -4.63
C GLY A 146 9.59 13.47 -4.25
N ALA A 147 9.62 14.60 -3.55
CA ALA A 147 10.86 15.30 -3.20
C ALA A 147 11.74 14.55 -2.20
N TYR A 148 11.24 13.46 -1.62
CA TYR A 148 11.97 12.62 -0.68
C TYR A 148 11.72 11.14 -0.99
N SER A 149 12.51 10.24 -0.39
CA SER A 149 12.29 8.80 -0.52
C SER A 149 11.08 8.37 0.30
N LEU A 150 10.05 7.86 -0.36
CA LEU A 150 8.84 7.37 0.31
C LEU A 150 9.16 6.20 1.26
N GLY A 151 9.95 5.23 0.80
CA GLY A 151 10.33 4.08 1.61
C GLY A 151 11.12 4.48 2.86
N GLU A 152 12.15 5.30 2.71
CA GLU A 152 12.98 5.73 3.83
C GLU A 152 12.21 6.61 4.82
N TYR A 153 11.37 7.51 4.31
CA TYR A 153 10.54 8.35 5.17
C TYR A 153 9.50 7.51 5.93
N SER A 154 8.87 6.57 5.26
CA SER A 154 7.94 5.62 5.91
C SER A 154 8.63 4.84 7.02
N LYS A 155 9.87 4.39 6.79
CA LYS A 155 10.67 3.66 7.77
C LYS A 155 10.91 4.48 9.05
N GLN A 156 11.01 5.81 8.91
CA GLN A 156 11.14 6.72 10.05
C GLN A 156 9.80 6.98 10.75
N CYS A 157 8.72 7.16 9.97
CA CYS A 157 7.43 7.60 10.50
C CYS A 157 6.58 6.47 11.07
N MET A 158 6.59 5.28 10.46
CA MET A 158 5.71 4.20 10.89
C MET A 158 5.94 3.76 12.34
N PRO A 159 7.18 3.64 12.84
CA PRO A 159 7.37 3.32 14.26
C PRO A 159 6.76 4.37 15.21
N ILE A 160 6.74 5.62 14.80
CA ILE A 160 6.11 6.70 15.58
C ILE A 160 4.59 6.57 15.53
N MET A 161 4.05 6.39 14.32
CA MET A 161 2.61 6.26 14.09
C MET A 161 2.03 5.01 14.74
N LEU A 162 2.79 3.92 14.79
CA LEU A 162 2.34 2.63 15.33
C LEU A 162 2.84 2.36 16.76
N GLU A 163 3.26 3.38 17.48
CA GLU A 163 3.80 3.20 18.85
C GLU A 163 2.83 2.43 19.75
N HIS A 164 1.53 2.74 19.68
CA HIS A 164 0.51 2.07 20.48
C HIS A 164 0.16 0.65 20.01
N PHE A 165 0.70 0.21 18.86
CA PHE A 165 0.54 -1.19 18.44
C PHE A 165 1.41 -2.14 19.25
N LYS A 166 2.49 -1.66 19.82
CA LYS A 166 3.39 -2.47 20.65
C LYS A 166 2.71 -2.89 21.93
N LYS A 167 2.98 -4.11 22.33
CA LYS A 167 2.52 -4.61 23.63
C LYS A 167 3.62 -4.49 24.68
#